data_570ada0c458c6ede8cc64241256664d8
#
_entry.id   570ada0c458c6ede8cc64241256664d8
#
_cell.length_a   1.000
_cell.length_b   1.000
_cell.length_c   1.000
_cell.angle_alpha   90.00
_cell.angle_beta   90.00
_cell.angle_gamma   90.00
#
_symmetry.space_group_name_H-M   'P 1'
#
loop_
_entity.id
_entity.type
_entity.pdbx_description
1 polymer ?
#
loop_
_entity_poly.entity_id
_entity_poly.type
_entity_poly.pdbx_seq_one_letter_code
_entity_poly.pdbx_strand_id
1 'polypeptide(L)'
;MDFTALADAIKVLGQAIGAGLCMGLGAIGPGVGEGNAVGKALEGMACQPEASGNLRTTMILGCAITETTGIYSLLIAFLILFTL
;
A
#
# COMPACT_ATOMS: atom_id res chain seq x y z
N MET A 1 -28.56 23.20 -11.96
CA MET A 1 -27.24 23.13 -11.27
C MET A 1 -26.59 24.49 -11.36
N ASP A 2 -26.23 25.08 -10.25
CA ASP A 2 -25.51 26.34 -10.22
C ASP A 2 -23.99 26.11 -10.15
N PHE A 3 -23.23 27.21 -10.15
CA PHE A 3 -21.77 27.09 -10.09
C PHE A 3 -21.29 26.44 -8.80
N THR A 4 -21.97 26.71 -7.68
CA THR A 4 -21.57 26.14 -6.39
C THR A 4 -21.76 24.62 -6.38
N ALA A 5 -22.91 24.15 -6.86
CA ALA A 5 -23.17 22.72 -6.95
C ALA A 5 -22.19 22.03 -7.91
N LEU A 6 -21.90 22.67 -9.05
CA LEU A 6 -20.96 22.14 -10.02
C LEU A 6 -19.53 22.12 -9.45
N ALA A 7 -19.12 23.16 -8.76
CA ALA A 7 -17.80 23.22 -8.14
C ALA A 7 -17.65 22.15 -7.08
N ASP A 8 -18.68 21.93 -6.26
CA ASP A 8 -18.67 20.87 -5.23
C ASP A 8 -18.57 19.48 -5.87
N ALA A 9 -19.30 19.25 -6.96
CA ALA A 9 -19.26 17.98 -7.67
C ALA A 9 -17.86 17.71 -8.25
N ILE A 10 -17.22 18.73 -8.81
CA ILE A 10 -15.86 18.60 -9.35
C ILE A 10 -14.87 18.33 -8.23
N LYS A 11 -15.03 18.99 -7.09
CA LYS A 11 -14.17 18.75 -5.92
C LYS A 11 -14.26 17.30 -5.44
N VAL A 12 -15.48 16.78 -5.31
CA VAL A 12 -15.69 15.39 -4.88
C VAL A 12 -15.10 14.43 -5.90
N LEU A 13 -15.29 14.69 -7.17
CA LEU A 13 -14.70 13.86 -8.22
C LEU A 13 -13.18 13.85 -8.13
N GLY A 14 -12.57 15.02 -7.96
CA GLY A 14 -11.12 15.15 -7.79
C GLY A 14 -10.61 14.41 -6.57
N GLN A 15 -11.30 14.54 -5.45
CA GLN A 15 -10.94 13.82 -4.22
C GLN A 15 -11.02 12.30 -4.40
N ALA A 16 -12.09 11.81 -5.02
CA ALA A 16 -12.27 10.38 -5.25
C ALA A 16 -11.17 9.82 -6.15
N ILE A 17 -10.89 10.50 -7.25
CA ILE A 17 -9.84 10.08 -8.18
C ILE A 17 -8.47 10.18 -7.52
N GLY A 18 -8.20 11.28 -6.84
CA GLY A 18 -6.92 11.50 -6.15
C GLY A 18 -6.65 10.45 -5.08
N ALA A 19 -7.65 10.14 -4.26
CA ALA A 19 -7.53 9.11 -3.23
C ALA A 19 -7.32 7.73 -3.86
N GLY A 20 -8.07 7.43 -4.91
CA GLY A 20 -7.93 6.16 -5.63
C GLY A 20 -6.55 5.99 -6.24
N LEU A 21 -6.02 7.03 -6.89
CA LEU A 21 -4.68 7.01 -7.45
C LEU A 21 -3.61 6.90 -6.36
N CYS A 22 -3.78 7.65 -5.27
CA CYS A 22 -2.86 7.63 -4.14
C CYS A 22 -2.71 6.22 -3.58
N MET A 23 -3.83 5.58 -3.25
CA MET A 23 -3.81 4.25 -2.67
C MET A 23 -3.45 3.19 -3.70
N GLY A 24 -4.02 3.28 -4.90
CA GLY A 24 -3.78 2.29 -5.95
C GLY A 24 -2.34 2.24 -6.39
N LEU A 25 -1.75 3.39 -6.71
CA LEU A 25 -0.35 3.46 -7.11
C LEU A 25 0.58 3.24 -5.92
N GLY A 26 0.21 3.77 -4.76
CA GLY A 26 1.01 3.61 -3.54
C GLY A 26 1.09 2.17 -3.05
N ALA A 27 0.13 1.33 -3.38
CA ALA A 27 0.14 -0.08 -3.00
C ALA A 27 0.99 -0.96 -3.93
N ILE A 28 1.35 -0.48 -5.11
CA ILE A 28 2.12 -1.27 -6.08
C ILE A 28 3.50 -1.61 -5.52
N GLY A 29 4.21 -0.64 -4.98
CA GLY A 29 5.54 -0.85 -4.41
C GLY A 29 5.57 -1.92 -3.33
N PRO A 30 4.82 -1.73 -2.24
CA PRO A 30 4.74 -2.74 -1.19
C PRO A 30 4.24 -4.10 -1.69
N GLY A 31 3.22 -4.12 -2.55
CA GLY A 31 2.70 -5.36 -3.09
C GLY A 31 3.74 -6.16 -3.84
N VAL A 32 4.48 -5.52 -4.74
CA VAL A 32 5.54 -6.18 -5.52
C VAL A 32 6.71 -6.54 -4.61
N GLY A 33 7.14 -5.63 -3.75
CA GLY A 33 8.27 -5.85 -2.86
C GLY A 33 8.03 -6.99 -1.89
N GLU A 34 6.85 -7.00 -1.24
CA GLU A 34 6.48 -8.06 -0.31
C GLU A 34 6.32 -9.40 -1.02
N GLY A 35 5.70 -9.40 -2.21
CA GLY A 35 5.57 -10.62 -3.00
C GLY A 35 6.92 -11.21 -3.34
N ASN A 36 7.88 -10.38 -3.76
CA ASN A 36 9.24 -10.84 -4.03
C ASN A 36 9.92 -11.37 -2.78
N ALA A 37 9.78 -10.68 -1.65
CA ALA A 37 10.38 -11.10 -0.39
C ALA A 37 9.82 -12.45 0.07
N VAL A 38 8.51 -12.63 -0.01
CA VAL A 38 7.85 -13.88 0.35
C VAL A 38 8.32 -15.02 -0.55
N GLY A 39 8.38 -14.80 -1.86
CA GLY A 39 8.87 -15.79 -2.81
C GLY A 39 10.30 -16.22 -2.50
N LYS A 40 11.19 -15.27 -2.24
CA LYS A 40 12.58 -15.56 -1.89
C LYS A 40 12.69 -16.30 -0.55
N ALA A 41 11.90 -15.90 0.43
CA ALA A 41 11.89 -16.58 1.74
C ALA A 41 11.43 -18.02 1.60
N LEU A 42 10.38 -18.27 0.82
CA LEU A 42 9.89 -19.63 0.60
C LEU A 42 10.92 -20.51 -0.11
N GLU A 43 11.61 -19.96 -1.10
CA GLU A 43 12.71 -20.68 -1.76
C GLU A 43 13.81 -21.01 -0.77
N GLY A 44 14.20 -20.05 0.07
CA GLY A 44 15.22 -20.26 1.10
C GLY A 44 14.82 -21.34 2.10
N MET A 45 13.55 -21.35 2.53
CA MET A 45 13.04 -22.36 3.45
C MET A 45 13.06 -23.75 2.82
N ALA A 46 12.76 -23.84 1.52
CA ALA A 46 12.79 -25.11 0.81
C ALA A 46 14.22 -25.65 0.67
N CYS A 47 15.20 -24.76 0.44
CA CYS A 47 16.59 -25.12 0.28
C CYS A 47 17.29 -25.40 1.62
N GLN A 48 16.91 -24.66 2.66
CA GLN A 48 17.51 -24.74 3.99
C GLN A 48 16.43 -24.81 5.05
N PRO A 49 15.78 -25.96 5.23
CA PRO A 49 14.69 -26.09 6.21
C PRO A 49 15.09 -25.72 7.64
N GLU A 50 16.36 -25.92 8.00
CA GLU A 50 16.87 -25.58 9.32
C GLU A 50 16.91 -24.05 9.57
N ALA A 51 16.89 -23.25 8.51
CA ALA A 51 16.85 -21.80 8.60
C ALA A 51 15.42 -21.23 8.54
N SER A 52 14.40 -22.08 8.48
CA SER A 52 13.00 -21.63 8.28
C SER A 52 12.55 -20.62 9.33
N GLY A 53 12.93 -20.81 10.59
CA GLY A 53 12.56 -19.87 11.65
C GLY A 53 13.12 -18.48 11.44
N ASN A 54 14.41 -18.39 11.13
CA ASN A 54 15.07 -17.11 10.87
C ASN A 54 14.52 -16.44 9.60
N LEU A 55 14.30 -17.22 8.55
CA LEU A 55 13.78 -16.69 7.29
C LEU A 55 12.37 -16.15 7.48
N ARG A 56 11.53 -16.87 8.21
CA ARG A 56 10.16 -16.43 8.49
C ARG A 56 10.15 -15.12 9.28
N THR A 57 10.93 -15.04 10.35
CA THR A 57 10.99 -13.86 11.20
C THR A 57 11.50 -12.65 10.41
N THR A 58 12.57 -12.83 9.66
CA THR A 58 13.14 -11.76 8.86
C THR A 58 12.18 -11.30 7.75
N MET A 59 11.48 -12.26 7.13
CA MET A 59 10.47 -11.96 6.12
C MET A 59 9.35 -11.10 6.69
N ILE A 60 8.81 -11.50 7.85
CA ILE A 60 7.71 -10.77 8.49
C ILE A 60 8.17 -9.35 8.84
N LEU A 61 9.35 -9.21 9.41
CA LEU A 61 9.89 -7.89 9.75
C LEU A 61 10.09 -7.02 8.51
N GLY A 62 10.68 -7.57 7.46
CA GLY A 62 10.89 -6.86 6.21
C GLY A 62 9.59 -6.44 5.54
N CYS A 63 8.59 -7.33 5.51
CA CYS A 63 7.29 -7.02 4.97
C CYS A 63 6.58 -5.94 5.77
N ALA A 64 6.70 -5.96 7.09
CA ALA A 64 6.12 -4.93 7.95
C ALA A 64 6.72 -3.55 7.66
N ILE A 65 8.03 -3.47 7.48
CA ILE A 65 8.70 -2.23 7.13
C ILE A 65 8.27 -1.74 5.74
N THR A 66 8.21 -2.64 4.78
CA THR A 66 7.79 -2.32 3.40
C THR A 66 6.34 -1.84 3.36
N GLU A 67 5.47 -2.45 4.15
CA GLU A 67 4.05 -2.08 4.22
C GLU A 67 3.84 -0.67 4.76
N THR A 68 4.80 -0.12 5.48
CA THR A 68 4.71 1.24 6.03
C THR A 68 4.40 2.25 4.92
N THR A 69 4.98 2.09 3.74
CA THR A 69 4.70 2.98 2.60
C THR A 69 3.24 2.86 2.15
N GLY A 70 2.68 1.65 2.13
CA GLY A 70 1.28 1.43 1.82
C GLY A 70 0.37 2.07 2.86
N ILE A 71 0.74 2.00 4.13
CA ILE A 71 -0.01 2.64 5.21
C ILE A 71 0.02 4.16 5.08
N TYR A 72 1.16 4.75 4.70
CA TYR A 72 1.23 6.19 4.43
C TYR A 72 0.31 6.58 3.28
N SER A 73 0.26 5.78 2.21
CA SER A 73 -0.66 6.03 1.09
C SER A 73 -2.11 5.99 1.55
N LEU A 74 -2.45 5.04 2.41
CA LEU A 74 -3.79 4.92 2.97
C LEU A 74 -4.13 6.16 3.81
N LEU A 75 -3.22 6.62 4.65
CA LEU A 75 -3.43 7.81 5.46
C LEU A 75 -3.69 9.04 4.58
N ILE A 76 -2.87 9.24 3.56
CA ILE A 76 -3.03 10.37 2.64
C ILE A 76 -4.36 10.26 1.89
N ALA A 77 -4.75 9.06 1.47
CA ALA A 77 -6.02 8.85 0.79
C ALA A 77 -7.20 9.24 1.69
N PHE A 78 -7.16 8.86 2.95
CA PHE A 78 -8.19 9.27 3.91
C PHE A 78 -8.22 10.77 4.12
N LEU A 79 -7.06 11.42 4.23
CA LEU A 79 -6.98 12.86 4.37
C LEU A 79 -7.59 13.56 3.14
N ILE A 80 -7.33 13.06 1.95
CA ILE A 80 -7.91 13.60 0.73
C ILE A 80 -9.43 13.50 0.75
N LEU A 81 -9.96 12.34 1.15
CA LEU A 81 -11.40 12.10 1.13
C LEU A 81 -12.15 12.87 2.20
N PHE A 82 -11.59 13.00 3.40
CA PHE A 82 -12.35 13.47 4.55
C PHE A 82 -11.94 14.85 5.06
N THR A 83 -10.80 15.37 4.64
CA THR A 83 -10.29 16.65 5.16
C THR A 83 -10.25 17.76 4.13
N LEU A 84 -10.16 17.45 2.86
CA LEU A 84 -10.21 18.44 1.78
C LEU A 84 -11.62 18.57 1.20
#